data_7cefd4fc6afb17e8f95f7ee0f028fda0
#
_entry.id   7cefd4fc6afb17e8f95f7ee0f028fda0
#
_cell.length_a   1.000
_cell.length_b   1.000
_cell.length_c   1.000
_cell.angle_alpha   90.00
_cell.angle_beta   90.00
_cell.angle_gamma   90.00
#
_symmetry.space_group_name_H-M   'P 1'
#
loop_
_entity.id
_entity.type
_entity.pdbx_description
1 polymer ?
#
loop_
_entity_poly.entity_id
_entity_poly.type
_entity_poly.pdbx_seq_one_letter_code
_entity_poly.pdbx_strand_id
1 'polypeptide(L)'
;MKKKHLYGAMLWAFLVTANLCTGCSDDNDYPDVDGQNPTMTLATDHIESGAGHRFTIEGTLEDKDGIASISLQCADLHLNKTIDLIEIYGAPQESYDLSYYFDINRNEIGERFTVKVTVTDVGGRSISQDVLITMDGDFAAPVFSAAPDATVTVLMKNETKFNLRFTATDDRALDYVTINIPGIDGFDNRRVDADGKSSLNFAEIIVFPNEPKSYNVTITAFDKKENSTTTTSVLNISEMPDFPKMYLADVATAEELNSDIFGYRW
;
A
#
# COMPACT_ATOMS: atom_id res chain seq x y z
N MET A 1 -26.12 86.63 45.07
CA MET A 1 -27.50 86.31 44.73
C MET A 1 -27.67 86.23 43.22
N LYS A 2 -28.45 85.22 42.79
CA LYS A 2 -29.01 84.96 41.47
C LYS A 2 -28.17 84.25 40.42
N LYS A 3 -28.32 82.95 40.44
CA LYS A 3 -28.22 82.04 39.29
C LYS A 3 -29.23 82.44 38.22
N LYS A 4 -28.89 82.41 36.95
CA LYS A 4 -29.82 82.11 35.86
C LYS A 4 -29.09 81.81 34.52
N HIS A 5 -29.49 80.71 33.93
CA HIS A 5 -29.54 80.32 32.51
C HIS A 5 -28.26 79.95 31.77
N LEU A 6 -28.03 78.66 31.80
CA LEU A 6 -27.24 77.98 30.80
C LEU A 6 -28.03 76.71 30.37
N TYR A 7 -29.13 76.93 29.65
CA TYR A 7 -29.86 75.88 28.94
C TYR A 7 -30.19 76.41 27.55
N GLY A 8 -29.36 76.08 26.60
CA GLY A 8 -29.64 76.52 25.23
C GLY A 8 -28.61 76.22 24.16
N ALA A 9 -27.64 75.34 24.44
CA ALA A 9 -26.58 75.09 23.44
C ALA A 9 -26.27 73.60 23.28
N MET A 10 -27.24 72.70 23.53
CA MET A 10 -26.99 71.24 23.47
C MET A 10 -28.03 70.47 22.63
N LEU A 11 -28.56 71.09 21.61
CA LEU A 11 -29.58 70.45 20.76
C LEU A 11 -29.29 70.53 19.26
N TRP A 12 -28.08 70.84 18.84
CA TRP A 12 -27.71 70.95 17.41
C TRP A 12 -26.51 70.12 17.02
N ALA A 13 -25.98 69.20 17.89
CA ALA A 13 -24.81 68.36 17.59
C ALA A 13 -25.22 66.89 17.32
N PHE A 14 -26.47 66.56 17.16
CA PHE A 14 -26.92 65.15 17.02
C PHE A 14 -27.56 64.79 15.66
N LEU A 15 -27.41 65.64 14.65
CA LEU A 15 -28.05 65.42 13.35
C LEU A 15 -27.09 65.39 12.15
N VAL A 16 -25.79 65.15 12.36
CA VAL A 16 -24.81 65.12 11.23
C VAL A 16 -23.96 63.82 11.23
N THR A 17 -24.25 62.83 12.07
CA THR A 17 -23.50 61.55 12.07
C THR A 17 -24.30 60.35 11.55
N ALA A 18 -25.37 60.56 10.77
CA ALA A 18 -26.21 59.48 10.28
C ALA A 18 -26.11 59.23 8.76
N ASN A 19 -25.06 59.63 8.08
CA ASN A 19 -24.92 59.39 6.63
C ASN A 19 -23.47 59.18 6.17
N LEU A 20 -22.70 58.32 6.84
CA LEU A 20 -21.39 57.87 6.35
C LEU A 20 -21.18 56.39 6.58
N CYS A 21 -22.25 55.58 6.32
CA CYS A 21 -22.17 54.13 6.17
C CYS A 21 -22.86 53.73 4.88
N THR A 22 -22.48 54.37 3.77
CA THR A 22 -22.86 53.86 2.44
C THR A 22 -21.56 53.66 1.69
N GLY A 23 -21.15 52.40 1.56
CA GLY A 23 -20.07 52.06 0.67
C GLY A 23 -19.06 51.09 1.25
N CYS A 24 -19.49 49.97 1.77
CA CYS A 24 -18.79 48.72 1.51
C CYS A 24 -19.74 47.92 0.61
N SER A 25 -19.69 48.17 -0.68
CA SER A 25 -20.05 47.15 -1.63
C SER A 25 -18.91 46.13 -1.54
N ASP A 26 -19.11 45.03 -0.80
CA ASP A 26 -18.38 43.87 -1.05
C ASP A 26 -18.74 43.44 -2.48
N ASP A 27 -17.89 43.86 -3.44
CA ASP A 27 -17.96 43.37 -4.81
C ASP A 27 -17.48 41.90 -4.88
N ASN A 28 -17.91 41.06 -3.95
CA ASN A 28 -17.85 39.63 -4.07
C ASN A 28 -19.11 39.23 -4.87
N ASP A 29 -18.96 39.22 -6.19
CA ASP A 29 -19.94 38.66 -7.14
C ASP A 29 -20.00 37.12 -6.99
N TYR A 30 -20.33 36.66 -5.78
CA TYR A 30 -20.64 35.23 -5.59
C TYR A 30 -22.12 35.03 -6.03
N PRO A 31 -22.42 33.86 -6.64
CA PRO A 31 -23.77 33.54 -7.01
C PRO A 31 -24.74 33.62 -5.83
N ASP A 32 -25.98 33.99 -6.09
CA ASP A 32 -27.04 34.01 -5.07
C ASP A 32 -27.13 32.64 -4.37
N VAL A 33 -27.17 32.66 -3.04
CA VAL A 33 -27.18 31.44 -2.23
C VAL A 33 -28.50 30.68 -2.41
N ASP A 34 -28.48 29.46 -2.91
CA ASP A 34 -29.66 28.68 -3.31
C ASP A 34 -30.44 28.07 -2.13
N GLY A 35 -29.89 28.09 -0.93
CA GLY A 35 -30.52 27.55 0.28
C GLY A 35 -30.36 26.03 0.45
N GLN A 36 -29.60 25.36 -0.38
CA GLN A 36 -29.31 23.93 -0.27
C GLN A 36 -28.01 23.69 0.50
N ASN A 37 -27.81 22.49 1.01
CA ASN A 37 -26.56 22.08 1.60
C ASN A 37 -25.65 21.50 0.50
N PRO A 38 -24.32 21.63 0.63
CA PRO A 38 -23.39 20.92 -0.23
C PRO A 38 -23.60 19.41 -0.14
N THR A 39 -23.20 18.70 -1.19
CA THR A 39 -23.19 17.24 -1.24
C THR A 39 -21.76 16.72 -1.13
N MET A 40 -21.60 15.54 -0.52
CA MET A 40 -20.31 14.88 -0.36
C MET A 40 -20.46 13.39 -0.59
N THR A 41 -19.66 12.86 -1.48
CA THR A 41 -19.55 11.43 -1.74
C THR A 41 -18.10 11.01 -1.53
N LEU A 42 -17.80 10.43 -0.37
CA LEU A 42 -16.46 9.89 -0.09
C LEU A 42 -16.31 8.52 -0.75
N ALA A 43 -15.08 8.21 -1.19
CA ALA A 43 -14.73 6.93 -1.81
C ALA A 43 -14.93 5.76 -0.84
N THR A 44 -14.71 5.99 0.46
CA THR A 44 -14.94 5.01 1.53
C THR A 44 -15.21 5.72 2.86
N ASP A 45 -15.90 5.06 3.75
CA ASP A 45 -16.11 5.47 5.15
C ASP A 45 -15.16 4.74 6.13
N HIS A 46 -14.35 3.80 5.61
CA HIS A 46 -13.38 3.03 6.40
C HIS A 46 -12.07 2.85 5.65
N ILE A 47 -10.96 3.17 6.32
CA ILE A 47 -9.59 3.02 5.82
C ILE A 47 -8.77 2.22 6.82
N GLU A 48 -8.14 1.14 6.36
CA GLU A 48 -7.14 0.41 7.11
C GLU A 48 -5.78 1.10 6.94
N SER A 49 -5.09 1.38 8.05
CA SER A 49 -3.78 2.01 8.05
C SER A 49 -2.89 1.44 9.18
N GLY A 50 -1.82 2.10 9.52
CA GLY A 50 -0.89 1.66 10.57
C GLY A 50 0.05 2.78 11.03
N ALA A 51 0.70 2.58 12.17
CA ALA A 51 1.68 3.52 12.69
C ALA A 51 2.84 3.72 11.71
N GLY A 52 3.12 4.97 11.35
CA GLY A 52 4.12 5.34 10.37
C GLY A 52 3.68 5.19 8.91
N HIS A 53 2.43 4.82 8.66
CA HIS A 53 1.87 4.71 7.32
C HIS A 53 0.96 5.89 6.99
N ARG A 54 0.74 6.09 5.70
CA ARG A 54 -0.11 7.14 5.15
C ARG A 54 -1.51 6.58 4.89
N PHE A 55 -2.54 7.40 5.12
CA PHE A 55 -3.85 7.18 4.52
C PHE A 55 -4.25 8.36 3.65
N THR A 56 -5.17 8.13 2.73
CA THR A 56 -5.73 9.18 1.87
C THR A 56 -7.25 9.16 1.96
N ILE A 57 -7.84 10.33 2.15
CA ILE A 57 -9.29 10.53 2.08
C ILE A 57 -9.61 11.12 0.73
N GLU A 58 -10.43 10.43 -0.05
CA GLU A 58 -10.83 10.81 -1.39
C GLU A 58 -12.35 10.89 -1.50
N GLY A 59 -12.81 11.78 -2.38
CA GLY A 59 -14.24 11.93 -2.64
C GLY A 59 -14.55 13.09 -3.57
N THR A 60 -15.80 13.14 -4.04
CA THR A 60 -16.31 14.23 -4.85
C THR A 60 -17.27 15.07 -4.03
N LEU A 61 -17.10 16.37 -4.08
CA LEU A 61 -17.86 17.38 -3.36
C LEU A 61 -18.52 18.29 -4.39
N GLU A 62 -19.80 18.59 -4.22
CA GLU A 62 -20.56 19.41 -5.16
C GLU A 62 -21.48 20.37 -4.41
N ASP A 63 -21.56 21.60 -4.91
CA ASP A 63 -22.49 22.61 -4.47
C ASP A 63 -22.73 23.62 -5.60
N LYS A 64 -23.99 23.92 -5.88
CA LYS A 64 -24.35 24.78 -7.00
C LYS A 64 -23.92 26.23 -6.80
N ASP A 65 -23.94 26.73 -5.55
CA ASP A 65 -23.52 28.09 -5.20
C ASP A 65 -22.02 28.17 -5.03
N GLY A 66 -21.40 27.01 -4.80
CA GLY A 66 -19.98 26.82 -4.63
C GLY A 66 -19.56 26.51 -3.20
N ILE A 67 -18.60 25.60 -3.13
CA ILE A 67 -17.94 25.19 -1.89
C ILE A 67 -16.92 26.25 -1.50
N ALA A 68 -17.02 26.73 -0.26
CA ALA A 68 -16.08 27.69 0.29
C ALA A 68 -14.88 26.99 0.94
N SER A 69 -15.13 25.98 1.75
CA SER A 69 -14.04 25.30 2.49
C SER A 69 -14.36 23.84 2.83
N ILE A 70 -13.27 23.10 3.07
CA ILE A 70 -13.30 21.72 3.54
C ILE A 70 -12.45 21.63 4.80
N SER A 71 -12.97 21.01 5.87
CA SER A 71 -12.18 20.75 7.06
C SER A 71 -12.08 19.25 7.34
N LEU A 72 -10.88 18.80 7.74
CA LEU A 72 -10.60 17.44 8.18
C LEU A 72 -10.06 17.50 9.61
N GLN A 73 -10.76 16.84 10.53
CA GLN A 73 -10.45 16.94 11.95
C GLN A 73 -10.43 15.57 12.63
N CYS A 74 -9.34 15.31 13.38
CA CYS A 74 -9.22 14.20 14.31
C CYS A 74 -8.26 14.62 15.43
N ALA A 75 -8.80 14.88 16.61
CA ALA A 75 -7.99 15.37 17.74
C ALA A 75 -6.92 14.37 18.18
N ASP A 76 -7.24 13.09 18.19
CA ASP A 76 -6.34 12.02 18.62
C ASP A 76 -5.13 11.86 17.66
N LEU A 77 -5.31 12.11 16.38
CA LEU A 77 -4.23 12.14 15.39
C LEU A 77 -3.56 13.52 15.27
N HIS A 78 -3.97 14.51 16.06
CA HIS A 78 -3.55 15.91 15.91
C HIS A 78 -3.82 16.47 14.51
N LEU A 79 -4.79 15.90 13.79
CA LEU A 79 -5.22 16.40 12.50
C LEU A 79 -6.23 17.53 12.68
N ASN A 80 -5.88 18.70 12.19
CA ASN A 80 -6.77 19.85 12.10
C ASN A 80 -6.40 20.62 10.83
N LYS A 81 -7.01 20.23 9.71
CA LYS A 81 -6.73 20.81 8.40
C LYS A 81 -7.98 21.50 7.86
N THR A 82 -7.83 22.72 7.40
CA THR A 82 -8.80 23.41 6.59
C THR A 82 -8.20 23.68 5.20
N ILE A 83 -8.98 23.43 4.17
CA ILE A 83 -8.71 23.74 2.77
C ILE A 83 -9.70 24.82 2.40
N ASP A 84 -9.22 26.05 2.28
CA ASP A 84 -10.03 27.20 1.86
C ASP A 84 -9.96 27.30 0.34
N LEU A 85 -11.06 26.94 -0.34
CA LEU A 85 -11.10 26.93 -1.80
C LEU A 85 -11.15 28.33 -2.37
N ILE A 86 -11.74 29.28 -1.64
CA ILE A 86 -11.79 30.69 -2.06
C ILE A 86 -10.36 31.29 -2.02
N GLU A 87 -9.61 31.01 -0.95
CA GLU A 87 -8.21 31.46 -0.86
C GLU A 87 -7.33 30.86 -1.97
N ILE A 88 -7.54 29.57 -2.28
CA ILE A 88 -6.71 28.83 -3.27
C ILE A 88 -7.03 29.24 -4.70
N TYR A 89 -8.33 29.34 -5.04
CA TYR A 89 -8.78 29.53 -6.43
C TYR A 89 -9.28 30.94 -6.73
N GLY A 90 -9.40 31.80 -5.72
CA GLY A 90 -9.95 33.15 -5.85
C GLY A 90 -11.47 33.20 -5.99
N ALA A 91 -12.15 32.05 -5.97
CA ALA A 91 -13.61 31.89 -6.08
C ALA A 91 -14.05 30.55 -5.48
N PRO A 92 -15.32 30.43 -5.03
CA PRO A 92 -15.88 29.14 -4.63
C PRO A 92 -15.91 28.18 -5.82
N GLN A 93 -15.90 26.88 -5.52
CA GLN A 93 -15.88 25.83 -6.54
C GLN A 93 -17.20 25.07 -6.52
N GLU A 94 -17.88 24.98 -7.66
CA GLU A 94 -19.14 24.19 -7.77
C GLU A 94 -18.90 22.70 -7.62
N SER A 95 -17.70 22.22 -7.95
CA SER A 95 -17.27 20.82 -7.77
C SER A 95 -15.81 20.78 -7.36
N TYR A 96 -15.47 19.85 -6.47
CA TYR A 96 -14.09 19.64 -6.01
C TYR A 96 -13.83 18.16 -5.75
N ASP A 97 -12.78 17.63 -6.37
CA ASP A 97 -12.29 16.28 -6.10
C ASP A 97 -11.31 16.34 -4.93
N LEU A 98 -11.77 15.90 -3.76
CA LEU A 98 -10.96 15.81 -2.56
C LEU A 98 -9.99 14.64 -2.70
N SER A 99 -8.70 14.93 -2.50
CA SER A 99 -7.66 13.92 -2.28
C SER A 99 -6.70 14.47 -1.22
N TYR A 100 -6.90 14.08 0.02
CA TYR A 100 -6.11 14.55 1.15
C TYR A 100 -5.42 13.39 1.83
N TYR A 101 -4.09 13.45 1.93
CA TYR A 101 -3.29 12.46 2.63
C TYR A 101 -2.83 12.93 4.00
N PHE A 102 -2.68 11.99 4.92
CA PHE A 102 -2.16 12.22 6.25
C PHE A 102 -1.18 11.10 6.64
N ASP A 103 -0.02 11.49 7.17
CA ASP A 103 1.01 10.55 7.65
C ASP A 103 0.81 10.33 9.16
N ILE A 104 0.47 9.10 9.54
CA ILE A 104 0.30 8.72 10.96
C ILE A 104 1.68 8.65 11.63
N ASN A 105 1.76 9.14 12.87
CA ASN A 105 3.00 9.06 13.64
C ASN A 105 3.43 7.60 13.83
N ARG A 106 4.73 7.32 13.70
CA ARG A 106 5.30 5.96 13.90
C ARG A 106 5.12 5.42 15.31
N ASN A 107 4.93 6.30 16.30
CA ASN A 107 4.73 5.94 17.69
C ASN A 107 3.25 5.96 18.09
N GLU A 108 2.34 6.04 17.12
CA GLU A 108 0.91 5.98 17.38
C GLU A 108 0.53 4.60 17.92
N ILE A 109 -0.22 4.58 19.01
CA ILE A 109 -0.64 3.36 19.72
C ILE A 109 -2.17 3.18 19.74
N GLY A 110 -2.92 4.15 19.22
CA GLY A 110 -4.37 4.04 19.10
C GLY A 110 -4.75 2.96 18.07
N GLU A 111 -5.84 2.25 18.32
CA GLU A 111 -6.32 1.20 17.42
C GLU A 111 -7.32 1.71 16.39
N ARG A 112 -8.03 2.79 16.71
CA ARG A 112 -9.10 3.37 15.89
C ARG A 112 -9.15 4.87 16.04
N PHE A 113 -9.36 5.56 14.92
CA PHE A 113 -9.52 7.00 14.87
C PHE A 113 -10.71 7.35 13.99
N THR A 114 -11.36 8.46 14.25
CA THR A 114 -12.44 8.98 13.42
C THR A 114 -12.03 10.35 12.89
N VAL A 115 -11.89 10.44 11.58
CA VAL A 115 -11.66 11.72 10.90
C VAL A 115 -13.01 12.27 10.46
N LYS A 116 -13.37 13.42 11.00
CA LYS A 116 -14.53 14.16 10.57
C LYS A 116 -14.19 15.04 9.38
N VAL A 117 -14.83 14.79 8.26
CA VAL A 117 -14.75 15.62 7.05
C VAL A 117 -15.99 16.52 7.02
N THR A 118 -15.78 17.81 6.92
CA THR A 118 -16.88 18.80 6.84
C THR A 118 -16.68 19.66 5.61
N VAL A 119 -17.72 19.81 4.81
CA VAL A 119 -17.77 20.68 3.63
C VAL A 119 -18.69 21.84 3.94
N THR A 120 -18.26 23.05 3.65
CA THR A 120 -19.01 24.28 3.89
C THR A 120 -19.15 25.06 2.60
N ASP A 121 -20.35 25.46 2.26
CA ASP A 121 -20.68 26.30 1.11
C ASP A 121 -20.44 27.80 1.38
N VAL A 122 -20.61 28.63 0.38
CA VAL A 122 -20.50 30.10 0.50
C VAL A 122 -21.61 30.72 1.35
N GLY A 123 -22.73 30.02 1.52
CA GLY A 123 -23.85 30.44 2.39
C GLY A 123 -23.63 30.09 3.86
N GLY A 124 -22.51 29.40 4.20
CA GLY A 124 -22.20 28.96 5.55
C GLY A 124 -22.91 27.69 5.98
N ARG A 125 -23.60 26.99 5.07
CA ARG A 125 -24.21 25.69 5.35
C ARG A 125 -23.17 24.61 5.21
N SER A 126 -23.30 23.55 5.98
CA SER A 126 -22.31 22.47 5.97
C SER A 126 -22.94 21.10 6.16
N ILE A 127 -22.26 20.11 5.60
CA ILE A 127 -22.47 18.70 5.90
C ILE A 127 -21.17 18.09 6.44
N SER A 128 -21.30 17.03 7.21
CA SER A 128 -20.14 16.29 7.73
C SER A 128 -20.36 14.80 7.53
N GLN A 129 -19.25 14.11 7.28
CA GLN A 129 -19.18 12.66 7.24
C GLN A 129 -17.96 12.20 8.02
N ASP A 130 -18.08 11.10 8.75
CA ASP A 130 -17.01 10.50 9.51
C ASP A 130 -16.35 9.40 8.67
N VAL A 131 -15.00 9.35 8.70
CA VAL A 131 -14.19 8.28 8.12
C VAL A 131 -13.47 7.58 9.27
N LEU A 132 -13.75 6.28 9.41
CA LEU A 132 -13.09 5.43 10.39
C LEU A 132 -11.71 5.01 9.87
N ILE A 133 -10.67 5.27 10.65
CA ILE A 133 -9.32 4.79 10.39
C ILE A 133 -9.02 3.68 11.40
N THR A 134 -8.71 2.47 10.94
CA THR A 134 -8.27 1.36 11.79
C THR A 134 -6.78 1.08 11.60
N MET A 135 -6.10 0.70 12.68
CA MET A 135 -4.64 0.52 12.72
C MET A 135 -4.24 -0.95 12.52
N ASP A 136 -5.03 -1.65 11.74
CA ASP A 136 -4.87 -3.07 11.43
C ASP A 136 -4.50 -3.35 9.96
N GLY A 137 -4.02 -2.34 9.26
CA GLY A 137 -3.51 -2.49 7.91
C GLY A 137 -2.34 -3.48 7.84
N ASP A 138 -2.32 -4.29 6.80
CA ASP A 138 -1.25 -5.22 6.49
C ASP A 138 -0.30 -4.61 5.47
N PHE A 139 0.93 -4.34 5.89
CA PHE A 139 1.98 -3.71 5.07
C PHE A 139 3.23 -4.59 4.98
N ALA A 140 3.23 -5.74 5.64
CA ALA A 140 4.33 -6.67 5.61
C ALA A 140 4.21 -7.56 4.36
N ALA A 141 5.29 -7.67 3.58
CA ALA A 141 5.31 -8.61 2.48
C ALA A 141 5.61 -10.03 2.99
N PRO A 142 5.07 -11.08 2.33
CA PRO A 142 5.42 -12.46 2.63
C PRO A 142 6.92 -12.72 2.61
N VAL A 143 7.38 -13.71 3.35
CA VAL A 143 8.79 -14.10 3.42
C VAL A 143 8.94 -15.56 3.00
N PHE A 144 10.02 -15.88 2.27
CA PHE A 144 10.41 -17.27 2.04
C PHE A 144 11.30 -17.75 3.19
N SER A 145 10.75 -18.59 4.08
CA SER A 145 11.53 -19.24 5.15
C SER A 145 12.36 -20.41 4.65
N ALA A 146 11.99 -20.96 3.48
CA ALA A 146 12.80 -21.91 2.70
C ALA A 146 12.57 -21.64 1.22
N ALA A 147 13.62 -21.64 0.42
CA ALA A 147 13.61 -21.47 -1.03
C ALA A 147 14.72 -22.32 -1.67
N PRO A 148 14.64 -22.63 -2.97
CA PRO A 148 15.76 -23.21 -3.69
C PRO A 148 16.98 -22.29 -3.61
N ASP A 149 18.18 -22.89 -3.65
CA ASP A 149 19.44 -22.13 -3.76
C ASP A 149 19.41 -21.28 -5.05
N ALA A 150 20.13 -20.16 -5.03
CA ALA A 150 20.21 -19.25 -6.17
C ALA A 150 20.66 -19.95 -7.48
N THR A 151 21.46 -21.00 -7.35
CA THR A 151 21.86 -21.85 -8.47
C THR A 151 21.84 -23.31 -8.04
N VAL A 152 21.17 -24.14 -8.82
CA VAL A 152 21.08 -25.59 -8.61
C VAL A 152 21.55 -26.30 -9.87
N THR A 153 22.41 -27.28 -9.72
CA THR A 153 22.85 -28.15 -10.86
C THR A 153 22.20 -29.53 -10.71
N VAL A 154 21.52 -29.96 -11.75
CA VAL A 154 20.93 -31.30 -11.86
C VAL A 154 21.62 -32.05 -12.97
N LEU A 155 22.18 -33.22 -12.64
CA LEU A 155 22.79 -34.09 -13.63
C LEU A 155 21.71 -34.85 -14.41
N MET A 156 21.87 -34.91 -15.74
CA MET A 156 21.01 -35.65 -16.62
C MET A 156 21.00 -37.14 -16.27
N LYS A 157 19.81 -37.72 -16.32
CA LYS A 157 19.54 -39.15 -16.15
C LYS A 157 18.50 -39.57 -17.18
N ASN A 158 18.08 -40.84 -17.14
CA ASN A 158 17.00 -41.33 -18.01
C ASN A 158 15.71 -40.48 -17.88
N GLU A 159 15.43 -39.96 -16.68
CA GLU A 159 14.47 -38.90 -16.41
C GLU A 159 15.14 -37.86 -15.52
N THR A 160 15.28 -36.65 -16.05
CA THR A 160 15.85 -35.53 -15.30
C THR A 160 14.78 -34.91 -14.42
N LYS A 161 14.91 -35.09 -13.11
CA LYS A 161 13.91 -34.66 -12.12
C LYS A 161 14.52 -33.68 -11.12
N PHE A 162 13.77 -32.66 -10.80
CA PHE A 162 14.07 -31.73 -9.73
C PHE A 162 12.91 -31.65 -8.74
N ASN A 163 13.20 -31.77 -7.46
CA ASN A 163 12.20 -31.61 -6.42
C ASN A 163 12.17 -30.15 -5.99
N LEU A 164 11.26 -29.35 -6.58
CA LEU A 164 11.03 -27.96 -6.21
C LEU A 164 10.37 -27.93 -4.83
N ARG A 165 11.04 -27.29 -3.88
CA ARG A 165 10.54 -27.09 -2.51
C ARG A 165 10.75 -25.65 -2.09
N PHE A 166 9.71 -25.11 -1.46
CA PHE A 166 9.79 -23.82 -0.78
C PHE A 166 8.75 -23.74 0.34
N THR A 167 8.95 -22.79 1.25
CA THR A 167 7.98 -22.42 2.27
C THR A 167 7.86 -20.92 2.26
N ALA A 168 6.66 -20.42 1.94
CA ALA A 168 6.31 -19.01 2.10
C ALA A 168 5.53 -18.84 3.40
N THR A 169 5.79 -17.76 4.13
CA THR A 169 5.09 -17.39 5.36
C THR A 169 4.74 -15.91 5.35
N ASP A 170 3.68 -15.58 6.04
CA ASP A 170 3.21 -14.23 6.21
C ASP A 170 2.75 -14.04 7.66
N ASP A 171 2.88 -12.83 8.20
CA ASP A 171 2.51 -12.54 9.59
C ASP A 171 0.98 -12.50 9.79
N ARG A 172 0.21 -12.37 8.69
CA ARG A 172 -1.26 -12.43 8.70
C ARG A 172 -1.80 -13.55 7.83
N ALA A 173 -1.80 -13.36 6.51
CA ALA A 173 -2.44 -14.34 5.62
C ALA A 173 -1.90 -14.26 4.19
N LEU A 174 -1.29 -15.34 3.73
CA LEU A 174 -0.99 -15.54 2.31
C LEU A 174 -2.28 -15.66 1.49
N ASP A 175 -2.28 -15.10 0.29
CA ASP A 175 -3.33 -15.33 -0.70
C ASP A 175 -2.93 -16.47 -1.64
N TYR A 176 -1.84 -16.29 -2.37
CA TYR A 176 -1.33 -17.29 -3.30
C TYR A 176 0.16 -17.16 -3.56
N VAL A 177 0.72 -18.18 -4.20
CA VAL A 177 2.08 -18.16 -4.75
C VAL A 177 2.02 -18.44 -6.25
N THR A 178 2.80 -17.70 -7.04
CA THR A 178 3.02 -18.03 -8.46
C THR A 178 4.37 -18.68 -8.65
N ILE A 179 4.42 -19.69 -9.52
CA ILE A 179 5.63 -20.40 -9.91
C ILE A 179 5.75 -20.25 -11.43
N ASN A 180 6.84 -19.67 -11.89
CA ASN A 180 7.12 -19.49 -13.32
C ASN A 180 8.44 -20.14 -13.69
N ILE A 181 8.38 -21.17 -14.58
CA ILE A 181 9.52 -21.86 -15.18
C ILE A 181 9.27 -21.89 -16.69
N PRO A 182 9.74 -20.88 -17.44
CA PRO A 182 9.46 -20.78 -18.87
C PRO A 182 9.91 -22.02 -19.63
N GLY A 183 8.99 -22.59 -20.41
CA GLY A 183 9.22 -23.77 -21.24
C GLY A 183 9.02 -25.11 -20.52
N ILE A 184 8.52 -25.10 -19.29
CA ILE A 184 8.09 -26.32 -18.56
C ILE A 184 6.57 -26.35 -18.45
N ASP A 185 5.97 -27.39 -19.01
CA ASP A 185 4.52 -27.54 -19.03
C ASP A 185 3.96 -27.58 -17.60
N GLY A 186 2.85 -26.87 -17.40
CA GLY A 186 2.19 -26.74 -16.08
C GLY A 186 2.90 -25.78 -15.09
N PHE A 187 4.02 -25.12 -15.49
CA PHE A 187 4.76 -24.18 -14.64
C PHE A 187 4.98 -22.79 -15.29
N ASP A 188 4.18 -22.46 -16.31
CA ASP A 188 4.11 -21.12 -16.85
C ASP A 188 3.11 -20.30 -16.05
N ASN A 189 3.61 -19.47 -15.13
CA ASN A 189 2.82 -18.69 -14.16
C ASN A 189 1.77 -19.52 -13.39
N ARG A 190 2.15 -20.71 -12.95
CA ARG A 190 1.28 -21.58 -12.16
C ARG A 190 0.94 -20.94 -10.83
N ARG A 191 -0.35 -20.77 -10.55
CA ARG A 191 -0.85 -20.28 -9.27
C ARG A 191 -1.10 -21.44 -8.31
N VAL A 192 -0.69 -21.26 -7.05
CA VAL A 192 -0.96 -22.16 -5.92
C VAL A 192 -1.62 -21.33 -4.83
N ASP A 193 -2.89 -21.60 -4.55
CA ASP A 193 -3.65 -20.85 -3.55
C ASP A 193 -3.23 -21.26 -2.13
N ALA A 194 -3.08 -20.28 -1.25
CA ALA A 194 -2.73 -20.49 0.15
C ALA A 194 -3.96 -20.55 1.08
N ASP A 195 -5.15 -20.25 0.54
CA ASP A 195 -6.44 -20.26 1.25
C ASP A 195 -6.47 -19.35 2.51
N GLY A 196 -5.68 -18.29 2.51
CA GLY A 196 -5.59 -17.38 3.65
C GLY A 196 -4.84 -17.94 4.86
N LYS A 197 -4.03 -18.97 4.70
CA LYS A 197 -3.15 -19.49 5.74
C LYS A 197 -1.91 -18.61 5.88
N SER A 198 -1.35 -18.55 7.07
CA SER A 198 -0.11 -17.83 7.33
C SER A 198 1.15 -18.57 6.83
N SER A 199 1.02 -19.79 6.30
CA SER A 199 2.14 -20.57 5.78
C SER A 199 1.68 -21.49 4.65
N LEU A 200 2.47 -21.53 3.57
CA LEU A 200 2.33 -22.43 2.44
C LEU A 200 3.61 -23.23 2.26
N ASN A 201 3.53 -24.55 2.40
CA ASN A 201 4.62 -25.48 2.09
C ASN A 201 4.35 -26.12 0.73
N PHE A 202 5.28 -25.94 -0.20
CA PHE A 202 5.21 -26.55 -1.52
C PHE A 202 6.31 -27.57 -1.71
N ALA A 203 5.97 -28.72 -2.28
CA ALA A 203 6.93 -29.74 -2.66
C ALA A 203 6.38 -30.54 -3.86
N GLU A 204 7.04 -30.43 -5.00
CA GLU A 204 6.64 -31.15 -6.21
C GLU A 204 7.86 -31.58 -7.04
N ILE A 205 7.79 -32.76 -7.62
CA ILE A 205 8.84 -33.26 -8.52
C ILE A 205 8.49 -32.84 -9.94
N ILE A 206 9.37 -32.01 -10.51
CA ILE A 206 9.25 -31.51 -11.87
C ILE A 206 10.16 -32.34 -12.77
N VAL A 207 9.65 -32.78 -13.91
CA VAL A 207 10.41 -33.48 -14.94
C VAL A 207 10.85 -32.48 -15.98
N PHE A 208 12.15 -32.44 -16.25
CA PHE A 208 12.73 -31.55 -17.24
C PHE A 208 13.13 -32.32 -18.53
N PRO A 209 13.15 -31.65 -19.67
CA PRO A 209 13.72 -32.22 -20.89
C PRO A 209 15.14 -32.71 -20.66
N ASN A 210 15.48 -33.85 -21.22
CA ASN A 210 16.79 -34.46 -21.07
C ASN A 210 17.82 -33.87 -22.05
N GLU A 211 18.07 -32.58 -21.87
CA GLU A 211 19.03 -31.79 -22.66
C GLU A 211 19.77 -30.80 -21.76
N PRO A 212 21.07 -30.51 -22.03
CA PRO A 212 21.82 -29.51 -21.28
C PRO A 212 21.19 -28.14 -21.51
N LYS A 213 20.60 -27.55 -20.44
CA LYS A 213 19.94 -26.26 -20.52
C LYS A 213 19.78 -25.64 -19.13
N SER A 214 19.78 -24.31 -19.10
CA SER A 214 19.45 -23.55 -17.90
C SER A 214 18.02 -23.05 -17.93
N TYR A 215 17.33 -23.19 -16.80
CA TYR A 215 15.96 -22.72 -16.60
C TYR A 215 15.94 -21.71 -15.46
N ASN A 216 15.26 -20.59 -15.67
CA ASN A 216 14.99 -19.64 -14.60
C ASN A 216 13.71 -20.07 -13.86
N VAL A 217 13.83 -20.27 -12.57
CA VAL A 217 12.72 -20.55 -11.66
C VAL A 217 12.42 -19.26 -10.91
N THR A 218 11.22 -18.70 -11.10
CA THR A 218 10.78 -17.52 -10.38
C THR A 218 9.58 -17.90 -9.52
N ILE A 219 9.64 -17.58 -8.24
CA ILE A 219 8.57 -17.87 -7.28
C ILE A 219 8.20 -16.55 -6.61
N THR A 220 6.92 -16.15 -6.70
CA THR A 220 6.42 -14.92 -6.06
C THR A 220 5.27 -15.27 -5.13
N ALA A 221 5.39 -14.89 -3.87
CA ALA A 221 4.34 -15.02 -2.87
C ALA A 221 3.58 -13.70 -2.73
N PHE A 222 2.26 -13.78 -2.60
CA PHE A 222 1.36 -12.66 -2.41
C PHE A 222 0.52 -12.87 -1.16
N ASP A 223 0.32 -11.82 -0.39
CA ASP A 223 -0.69 -11.76 0.67
C ASP A 223 -2.04 -11.26 0.13
N LYS A 224 -3.04 -11.13 1.02
CA LYS A 224 -4.37 -10.63 0.66
C LYS A 224 -4.44 -9.12 0.42
N LYS A 225 -3.39 -8.37 0.74
CA LYS A 225 -3.26 -6.93 0.49
C LYS A 225 -2.33 -6.63 -0.69
N GLU A 226 -2.00 -7.66 -1.48
CA GLU A 226 -1.14 -7.58 -2.67
C GLU A 226 0.32 -7.22 -2.37
N ASN A 227 0.75 -7.24 -1.08
CA ASN A 227 2.17 -7.19 -0.80
C ASN A 227 2.81 -8.47 -1.31
N SER A 228 4.02 -8.39 -1.83
CA SER A 228 4.64 -9.54 -2.48
C SER A 228 6.15 -9.61 -2.31
N THR A 229 6.65 -10.84 -2.34
CA THR A 229 8.09 -11.12 -2.34
C THR A 229 8.40 -12.15 -3.42
N THR A 230 9.49 -11.93 -4.14
CA THR A 230 9.95 -12.82 -5.21
C THR A 230 11.30 -13.43 -4.86
N THR A 231 11.44 -14.72 -5.10
CA THR A 231 12.73 -15.43 -5.11
C THR A 231 13.01 -16.05 -6.47
N THR A 232 14.28 -16.13 -6.84
CA THR A 232 14.70 -16.68 -8.13
C THR A 232 15.80 -17.72 -7.95
N SER A 233 15.80 -18.74 -8.80
CA SER A 233 16.84 -19.75 -8.87
C SER A 233 17.17 -20.07 -10.32
N VAL A 234 18.41 -20.34 -10.61
CA VAL A 234 18.85 -20.87 -11.92
C VAL A 234 19.08 -22.36 -11.79
N LEU A 235 18.26 -23.14 -12.47
CA LEU A 235 18.39 -24.59 -12.53
C LEU A 235 19.18 -24.98 -13.79
N ASN A 236 20.39 -25.49 -13.61
CA ASN A 236 21.26 -25.94 -14.70
C ASN A 236 21.16 -27.46 -14.86
N ILE A 237 20.60 -27.89 -15.99
CA ILE A 237 20.63 -29.30 -16.39
C ILE A 237 21.97 -29.50 -17.14
N SER A 238 22.81 -30.39 -16.63
CA SER A 238 24.12 -30.67 -17.22
C SER A 238 24.36 -32.16 -17.47
N GLU A 239 25.17 -32.43 -18.46
CA GLU A 239 25.60 -33.80 -18.70
C GLU A 239 26.37 -34.36 -17.49
N MET A 240 26.24 -35.67 -17.29
CA MET A 240 27.06 -36.35 -16.31
C MET A 240 28.50 -36.28 -16.81
N PRO A 241 29.46 -35.77 -16.02
CA PRO A 241 30.85 -35.75 -16.45
C PRO A 241 31.29 -37.18 -16.72
N ASP A 242 32.00 -37.38 -17.87
CA ASP A 242 32.69 -38.63 -18.09
C ASP A 242 33.74 -38.81 -16.99
N PHE A 243 33.41 -39.60 -16.01
CA PHE A 243 34.44 -40.10 -15.11
C PHE A 243 35.38 -40.97 -15.96
N PRO A 244 36.69 -40.68 -15.95
CA PRO A 244 37.62 -41.56 -16.58
C PRO A 244 37.35 -42.98 -16.04
N LYS A 245 36.99 -43.90 -16.94
CA LYS A 245 36.85 -45.31 -16.59
C LYS A 245 38.19 -45.68 -15.99
N MET A 246 38.29 -45.75 -14.66
CA MET A 246 39.40 -46.47 -14.04
C MET A 246 39.21 -47.92 -14.46
N TYR A 247 39.93 -48.30 -15.51
CA TYR A 247 40.05 -49.70 -15.88
C TYR A 247 40.82 -50.39 -14.74
N LEU A 248 40.11 -51.10 -13.87
CA LEU A 248 40.72 -52.06 -12.96
C LEU A 248 41.63 -53.08 -13.69
N ALA A 249 41.55 -53.13 -15.04
CA ALA A 249 42.41 -53.93 -15.90
C ALA A 249 43.88 -53.47 -15.91
N ASP A 250 44.17 -52.23 -15.55
CA ASP A 250 45.58 -51.73 -15.46
C ASP A 250 46.16 -51.94 -14.04
N VAL A 251 45.36 -52.39 -13.07
CA VAL A 251 45.82 -52.87 -11.77
C VAL A 251 45.87 -54.39 -11.89
N ALA A 252 46.96 -54.85 -12.37
CA ALA A 252 47.04 -56.06 -13.22
C ALA A 252 46.97 -57.39 -12.54
N THR A 253 47.03 -57.52 -11.25
CA THR A 253 46.96 -58.85 -10.63
C THR A 253 46.35 -58.81 -9.24
N ALA A 254 45.70 -59.90 -8.83
CA ALA A 254 45.20 -60.08 -7.48
C ALA A 254 46.31 -59.91 -6.39
N GLU A 255 47.56 -60.06 -6.75
CA GLU A 255 48.71 -59.78 -5.89
C GLU A 255 48.99 -58.30 -5.71
N GLU A 256 48.76 -57.48 -6.73
CA GLU A 256 48.89 -56.01 -6.63
C GLU A 256 47.77 -55.40 -5.85
N LEU A 257 46.51 -55.92 -5.93
CA LEU A 257 45.37 -55.53 -5.12
C LEU A 257 45.54 -55.89 -3.64
N ASN A 258 46.39 -56.88 -3.32
CA ASN A 258 46.76 -57.26 -1.98
C ASN A 258 48.08 -56.64 -1.49
N SER A 259 48.65 -55.72 -2.27
CA SER A 259 49.92 -55.06 -1.87
C SER A 259 49.60 -54.09 -0.70
N ASP A 260 50.56 -53.95 0.20
CA ASP A 260 50.47 -53.08 1.37
C ASP A 260 50.20 -51.59 1.06
N ILE A 261 50.17 -51.23 -0.23
CA ILE A 261 49.92 -49.86 -0.70
C ILE A 261 48.46 -49.43 -0.40
N PHE A 262 47.53 -50.38 -0.37
CA PHE A 262 46.11 -50.05 -0.14
C PHE A 262 45.60 -50.45 1.25
N GLY A 263 46.39 -51.10 2.08
CA GLY A 263 46.04 -51.42 3.46
C GLY A 263 44.86 -52.38 3.66
N TYR A 264 44.36 -53.03 2.60
CA TYR A 264 43.23 -53.98 2.64
C TYR A 264 43.72 -55.38 2.24
N ARG A 265 43.59 -56.31 3.17
CA ARG A 265 43.61 -57.75 2.87
C ARG A 265 42.18 -58.23 2.66
N TRP A 266 41.95 -58.89 1.54
CA TRP A 266 40.71 -59.57 1.24
C TRP A 266 40.66 -60.91 1.97
#